data_003571ec4ff513d4815f09c499d1db6e
#
_entry.id   003571ec4ff513d4815f09c499d1db6e
#
_cell.length_a   1.000
_cell.length_b   1.000
_cell.length_c   1.000
_cell.angle_alpha   90.00
_cell.angle_beta   90.00
_cell.angle_gamma   90.00
#
_symmetry.space_group_name_H-M   'P 1'
#
loop_
_entity.id
_entity.type
_entity.pdbx_description
1 polymer ?
#
loop_
_entity_poly.entity_id
_entity_poly.type
_entity_poly.pdbx_seq_one_letter_code
_entity_poly.pdbx_strand_id
1 'polypeptide(L)'
;HDNQLVEVIKRAKVVVLVFDQYQVLRMKSLWTPERLEKITHQYPHKEYHLHHQFRMTASDQLIDWFNHFTDQYELAAIPKNSRQNYDFRIYDDAEKMRQAIVKRNDEVGLSRILSTSGYPSTLDGGKHYIKEGQFKLPWDQYNYTVTPWAELPQTINEVGSIYTCQGFDLNYTGIIIGPPISQIPGTKKLQINLDKYTDSEAFKKRDDLTNPQEIKALEERMIMNSLNVLFKRGVYGTYIY
;
A
#
# COMPACT_ATOMS: atom_id res chain seq x y z
N HIS A 1 15.27 -26.55 -5.03
CA HIS A 1 15.63 -25.22 -5.57
C HIS A 1 15.88 -24.30 -4.38
N ASP A 2 17.09 -23.75 -4.25
CA ASP A 2 17.49 -22.99 -3.06
C ASP A 2 16.66 -21.71 -2.91
N ASN A 3 16.60 -20.88 -3.92
CA ASN A 3 15.66 -19.76 -4.09
C ASN A 3 15.84 -19.15 -5.50
N GLN A 4 14.86 -18.35 -5.91
CA GLN A 4 14.82 -17.77 -7.25
C GLN A 4 16.00 -16.82 -7.53
N LEU A 5 16.45 -16.03 -6.55
CA LEU A 5 17.58 -15.10 -6.72
C LEU A 5 18.89 -15.87 -6.97
N VAL A 6 19.19 -16.90 -6.19
CA VAL A 6 20.37 -17.75 -6.37
C VAL A 6 20.36 -18.43 -7.73
N GLU A 7 19.19 -18.90 -8.18
CA GLU A 7 19.06 -19.52 -9.50
C GLU A 7 19.30 -18.52 -10.65
N VAL A 8 18.89 -17.27 -10.50
CA VAL A 8 19.20 -16.21 -11.47
C VAL A 8 20.69 -15.87 -11.48
N ILE A 9 21.30 -15.71 -10.30
CA ILE A 9 22.73 -15.40 -10.15
C ILE A 9 23.60 -16.48 -10.81
N LYS A 10 23.25 -17.76 -10.62
CA LYS A 10 24.00 -18.88 -11.21
C LYS A 10 23.96 -18.91 -12.75
N ARG A 11 22.98 -18.26 -13.38
CA ARG A 11 22.74 -18.31 -14.85
C ARG A 11 23.06 -17.01 -15.57
N ALA A 12 23.24 -15.91 -14.87
CA ALA A 12 23.47 -14.60 -15.45
C ALA A 12 24.90 -14.10 -15.19
N LYS A 13 25.51 -13.43 -16.16
CA LYS A 13 26.81 -12.78 -15.98
C LYS A 13 26.73 -11.51 -15.12
N VAL A 14 25.60 -10.83 -15.19
CA VAL A 14 25.29 -9.62 -14.41
C VAL A 14 23.85 -9.71 -13.95
N VAL A 15 23.62 -9.40 -12.68
CA VAL A 15 22.28 -9.32 -12.07
C VAL A 15 22.11 -7.93 -11.47
N VAL A 16 21.02 -7.28 -11.83
CA VAL A 16 20.58 -6.03 -11.18
C VAL A 16 19.35 -6.39 -10.35
N LEU A 17 19.43 -6.16 -9.05
CA LEU A 17 18.35 -6.42 -8.12
C LEU A 17 17.87 -5.09 -7.53
N VAL A 18 16.56 -4.87 -7.56
CA VAL A 18 15.91 -3.76 -6.84
C VAL A 18 15.05 -4.35 -5.74
N PHE A 19 15.24 -3.86 -4.54
CA PHE A 19 14.55 -4.36 -3.35
C PHE A 19 14.05 -3.20 -2.49
N ASP A 20 12.79 -3.27 -2.07
CA ASP A 20 12.19 -2.37 -1.09
C ASP A 20 11.40 -3.21 -0.07
N GLN A 21 11.90 -3.28 1.16
CA GLN A 21 11.25 -4.03 2.24
C GLN A 21 9.87 -3.50 2.64
N TYR A 22 9.62 -2.21 2.38
CA TYR A 22 8.35 -1.54 2.70
C TYR A 22 7.28 -1.73 1.62
N GLN A 23 7.62 -2.42 0.53
CA GLN A 23 6.69 -2.82 -0.55
C GLN A 23 6.46 -4.33 -0.61
N VAL A 24 6.94 -5.08 0.37
CA VAL A 24 6.65 -6.51 0.49
C VAL A 24 5.22 -6.67 1.00
N LEU A 25 4.36 -7.29 0.19
CA LEU A 25 2.91 -7.42 0.43
C LEU A 25 2.45 -8.84 0.73
N ARG A 26 3.34 -9.82 0.61
CA ARG A 26 3.01 -11.26 0.77
C ARG A 26 4.11 -12.00 1.51
N MET A 27 3.73 -12.87 2.43
CA MET A 27 4.66 -13.72 3.17
C MET A 27 5.56 -14.56 2.26
N LYS A 28 5.03 -15.09 1.16
CA LYS A 28 5.81 -15.88 0.20
C LYS A 28 6.90 -15.09 -0.52
N SER A 29 6.73 -13.81 -0.69
CA SER A 29 7.73 -12.90 -1.30
C SER A 29 8.54 -12.14 -0.26
N LEU A 30 8.47 -12.53 1.00
CA LEU A 30 9.21 -11.88 2.07
C LEU A 30 10.72 -12.08 1.89
N TRP A 31 11.40 -10.96 1.70
CA TRP A 31 12.83 -10.82 1.84
C TRP A 31 13.11 -9.90 3.02
N THR A 32 14.07 -10.28 3.83
CA THR A 32 14.64 -9.41 4.85
C THR A 32 16.02 -8.92 4.39
N PRO A 33 16.46 -7.74 4.83
CA PRO A 33 17.82 -7.26 4.53
C PRO A 33 18.90 -8.29 4.85
N GLU A 34 18.83 -8.94 6.02
CA GLU A 34 19.79 -9.93 6.48
C GLU A 34 19.84 -11.15 5.56
N ARG A 35 18.69 -11.55 5.05
CA ARG A 35 18.58 -12.70 4.15
C ARG A 35 19.14 -12.39 2.77
N LEU A 36 18.92 -11.17 2.30
CA LEU A 36 19.47 -10.67 1.06
C LEU A 36 20.99 -10.56 1.18
N GLU A 37 21.48 -9.92 2.23
CA GLU A 37 22.90 -9.74 2.54
C GLU A 37 23.65 -11.09 2.60
N LYS A 38 23.08 -12.09 3.26
CA LYS A 38 23.65 -13.43 3.33
C LYS A 38 23.90 -14.07 1.96
N ILE A 39 23.09 -13.71 0.96
CA ILE A 39 23.27 -14.22 -0.41
C ILE A 39 24.26 -13.33 -1.16
N THR A 40 24.07 -12.01 -1.13
CA THR A 40 24.89 -11.08 -1.91
C THR A 40 26.35 -11.10 -1.51
N HIS A 41 26.67 -11.26 -0.22
CA HIS A 41 28.05 -11.39 0.28
C HIS A 41 28.82 -12.60 -0.28
N GLN A 42 28.12 -13.58 -0.87
CA GLN A 42 28.79 -14.73 -1.52
C GLN A 42 29.30 -14.39 -2.93
N TYR A 43 28.97 -13.22 -3.46
CA TYR A 43 29.28 -12.79 -4.82
C TYR A 43 29.86 -11.37 -4.82
N PRO A 44 30.77 -11.04 -5.77
CA PRO A 44 31.17 -9.64 -5.98
C PRO A 44 29.93 -8.78 -6.29
N HIS A 45 29.66 -7.78 -5.49
CA HIS A 45 28.49 -6.92 -5.66
C HIS A 45 28.77 -5.46 -5.29
N LYS A 46 27.89 -4.57 -5.70
CA LYS A 46 27.81 -3.17 -5.28
C LYS A 46 26.39 -2.87 -4.86
N GLU A 47 26.24 -2.14 -3.77
CA GLU A 47 24.96 -1.67 -3.26
C GLU A 47 24.80 -0.17 -3.48
N TYR A 48 23.60 0.20 -3.85
CA TYR A 48 23.21 1.59 -4.04
C TYR A 48 21.90 1.83 -3.27
N HIS A 49 21.93 2.72 -2.30
CA HIS A 49 20.75 3.08 -1.54
C HIS A 49 20.03 4.27 -2.22
N LEU A 50 18.76 4.04 -2.59
CA LEU A 50 17.91 5.06 -3.14
C LEU A 50 17.15 5.75 -2.00
N HIS A 51 17.49 7.00 -1.71
CA HIS A 51 16.92 7.75 -0.58
C HIS A 51 15.81 8.71 -1.00
N HIS A 52 15.76 9.08 -2.28
CA HIS A 52 14.79 10.07 -2.76
C HIS A 52 13.59 9.39 -3.41
N GLN A 53 12.41 9.82 -3.00
CA GLN A 53 11.20 9.49 -3.71
C GLN A 53 10.89 10.62 -4.70
N PHE A 54 10.61 10.26 -5.97
CA PHE A 54 10.38 11.20 -7.07
C PHE A 54 8.92 11.24 -7.55
N ARG A 55 8.06 10.40 -7.00
CA ARG A 55 6.65 10.32 -7.42
C ARG A 55 5.82 11.47 -6.89
N MET A 56 5.90 11.71 -5.59
CA MET A 56 5.07 12.69 -4.91
C MET A 56 5.73 14.08 -4.96
N THR A 57 4.93 15.12 -5.17
CA THR A 57 5.39 16.52 -4.98
C THR A 57 5.36 16.96 -3.52
N ALA A 58 5.13 16.01 -2.61
CA ALA A 58 5.07 16.24 -1.17
C ALA A 58 6.44 16.62 -0.59
N SER A 59 6.42 17.38 0.50
CA SER A 59 7.63 17.68 1.28
C SER A 59 8.15 16.42 1.99
N ASP A 60 9.46 16.37 2.25
CA ASP A 60 10.08 15.29 3.02
C ASP A 60 9.39 15.09 4.38
N GLN A 61 8.99 16.18 5.04
CA GLN A 61 8.28 16.12 6.32
C GLN A 61 6.93 15.39 6.23
N LEU A 62 6.19 15.54 5.12
CA LEU A 62 4.95 14.80 4.94
C LEU A 62 5.22 13.33 4.59
N ILE A 63 6.26 13.07 3.81
CA ILE A 63 6.69 11.70 3.51
C ILE A 63 7.12 10.99 4.80
N ASP A 64 7.87 11.66 5.66
CA ASP A 64 8.27 11.16 6.97
C ASP A 64 7.07 10.93 7.89
N TRP A 65 6.02 11.75 7.78
CA TRP A 65 4.76 11.54 8.50
C TRP A 65 4.07 10.25 8.05
N PHE A 66 4.01 9.96 6.73
CA PHE A 66 3.50 8.69 6.22
C PHE A 66 4.33 7.51 6.70
N ASN A 67 5.66 7.63 6.66
CA ASN A 67 6.58 6.60 7.15
C ASN A 67 6.37 6.35 8.64
N HIS A 68 6.29 7.42 9.45
CA HIS A 68 6.05 7.30 10.88
C HIS A 68 4.73 6.57 11.18
N PHE A 69 3.65 6.92 10.49
CA PHE A 69 2.36 6.25 10.63
C PHE A 69 2.46 4.74 10.38
N THR A 70 3.14 4.35 9.30
CA THR A 70 3.21 2.95 8.87
C THR A 70 4.32 2.14 9.56
N ASP A 71 5.36 2.77 10.05
CA ASP A 71 6.52 2.10 10.64
C ASP A 71 6.46 2.06 12.17
N GLN A 72 5.97 3.13 12.80
CA GLN A 72 5.88 3.24 14.25
C GLN A 72 4.50 2.89 14.80
N TYR A 73 3.51 2.70 13.91
CA TYR A 73 2.10 2.44 14.26
C TYR A 73 1.56 3.52 15.21
N GLU A 74 1.84 4.78 14.85
CA GLU A 74 1.51 5.92 15.71
C GLU A 74 1.03 7.13 14.90
N LEU A 75 0.05 7.84 15.46
CA LEU A 75 -0.45 9.10 14.93
C LEU A 75 0.46 10.25 15.40
N ALA A 76 1.26 10.79 14.50
CA ALA A 76 2.00 12.02 14.75
C ALA A 76 1.16 13.26 14.38
N ALA A 77 1.57 14.43 14.88
CA ALA A 77 1.01 15.70 14.44
C ALA A 77 1.32 15.92 12.95
N ILE A 78 0.32 16.38 12.18
CA ILE A 78 0.51 16.69 10.76
C ILE A 78 1.48 17.87 10.63
N PRO A 79 2.51 17.79 9.77
CA PRO A 79 3.45 18.89 9.57
C PRO A 79 2.74 20.18 9.11
N LYS A 80 3.13 21.33 9.66
CA LYS A 80 2.47 22.61 9.36
C LYS A 80 2.53 22.97 7.87
N ASN A 81 3.59 22.62 7.17
CA ASN A 81 3.80 22.89 5.75
C ASN A 81 3.42 21.73 4.83
N SER A 82 2.68 20.75 5.33
CA SER A 82 2.32 19.54 4.58
C SER A 82 1.49 19.81 3.30
N ARG A 83 0.90 21.00 3.20
CA ARG A 83 0.03 21.41 2.08
C ARG A 83 0.67 22.41 1.12
N GLN A 84 1.93 22.74 1.25
CA GLN A 84 2.53 23.85 0.49
C GLN A 84 2.65 23.55 -1.01
N ASN A 85 3.02 22.31 -1.38
CA ASN A 85 3.13 21.86 -2.78
C ASN A 85 2.37 20.55 -3.04
N TYR A 86 1.59 20.09 -2.05
CA TYR A 86 0.90 18.81 -2.08
C TYR A 86 -0.46 18.93 -1.41
N ASP A 87 -1.52 18.52 -2.07
CA ASP A 87 -2.87 18.62 -1.51
C ASP A 87 -3.16 17.43 -0.59
N PHE A 88 -2.82 17.61 0.70
CA PHE A 88 -3.05 16.61 1.73
C PHE A 88 -4.28 16.97 2.57
N ARG A 89 -5.25 16.06 2.65
CA ARG A 89 -6.50 16.24 3.42
C ARG A 89 -6.90 15.00 4.18
N ILE A 90 -7.55 15.21 5.34
CA ILE A 90 -8.21 14.17 6.12
C ILE A 90 -9.69 14.50 6.15
N TYR A 91 -10.51 13.50 5.93
CA TYR A 91 -11.98 13.60 5.89
C TYR A 91 -12.59 12.75 7.01
N ASP A 92 -13.67 13.25 7.58
CA ASP A 92 -14.55 12.56 8.52
C ASP A 92 -15.76 11.91 7.84
N ASP A 93 -15.88 12.09 6.52
CA ASP A 93 -16.98 11.60 5.68
C ASP A 93 -16.41 11.08 4.35
N ALA A 94 -16.60 9.78 4.11
CA ALA A 94 -16.09 9.10 2.91
C ALA A 94 -16.74 9.63 1.63
N GLU A 95 -18.03 10.03 1.67
CA GLU A 95 -18.73 10.56 0.51
C GLU A 95 -18.21 11.96 0.13
N LYS A 96 -17.91 12.81 1.13
CA LYS A 96 -17.25 14.12 0.86
C LYS A 96 -15.86 13.92 0.26
N MET A 97 -15.09 12.95 0.74
CA MET A 97 -13.80 12.59 0.13
C MET A 97 -14.00 12.13 -1.32
N ARG A 98 -14.99 11.27 -1.59
CA ARG A 98 -15.32 10.81 -2.94
C ARG A 98 -15.61 11.97 -3.89
N GLN A 99 -16.48 12.89 -3.48
CA GLN A 99 -16.82 14.06 -4.29
C GLN A 99 -15.59 14.92 -4.61
N ALA A 100 -14.70 15.08 -3.64
CA ALA A 100 -13.45 15.81 -3.85
C ALA A 100 -12.51 15.07 -4.85
N ILE A 101 -12.42 13.74 -4.80
CA ILE A 101 -11.63 12.93 -5.76
C ILE A 101 -12.25 12.98 -7.15
N VAL A 102 -13.59 12.89 -7.29
CA VAL A 102 -14.29 13.06 -8.58
C VAL A 102 -13.94 14.41 -9.19
N LYS A 103 -14.04 15.48 -8.39
CA LYS A 103 -13.68 16.82 -8.86
C LYS A 103 -12.23 16.90 -9.35
N ARG A 104 -11.27 16.28 -8.62
CA ARG A 104 -9.87 16.24 -9.06
C ARG A 104 -9.71 15.43 -10.34
N ASN A 105 -10.44 14.33 -10.48
CA ASN A 105 -10.43 13.55 -11.72
C ASN A 105 -10.94 14.34 -12.93
N ASP A 106 -11.97 15.17 -12.74
CA ASP A 106 -12.50 16.03 -13.79
C ASP A 106 -11.51 17.15 -14.18
N GLU A 107 -10.74 17.66 -13.21
CA GLU A 107 -9.75 18.74 -13.42
C GLU A 107 -8.46 18.25 -14.08
N VAL A 108 -7.93 17.11 -13.65
CA VAL A 108 -6.58 16.64 -14.03
C VAL A 108 -6.48 15.18 -14.47
N GLY A 109 -7.57 14.42 -14.40
CA GLY A 109 -7.60 13.00 -14.73
C GLY A 109 -6.91 12.10 -13.69
N LEU A 110 -6.88 10.80 -13.95
CA LEU A 110 -6.15 9.75 -13.19
C LEU A 110 -6.21 9.90 -11.67
N SER A 111 -7.39 10.21 -11.14
CA SER A 111 -7.63 10.33 -9.71
C SER A 111 -8.60 9.23 -9.27
N ARG A 112 -8.25 8.43 -8.26
CA ARG A 112 -9.00 7.22 -7.86
C ARG A 112 -9.10 7.08 -6.36
N ILE A 113 -10.09 6.32 -5.92
CA ILE A 113 -10.25 5.90 -4.53
C ILE A 113 -9.67 4.50 -4.37
N LEU A 114 -8.88 4.31 -3.33
CA LEU A 114 -8.21 3.07 -3.00
C LEU A 114 -8.49 2.69 -1.54
N SER A 115 -8.40 1.41 -1.22
CA SER A 115 -8.51 0.95 0.17
C SER A 115 -7.57 -0.20 0.46
N THR A 116 -7.28 -0.40 1.75
CA THR A 116 -6.61 -1.60 2.25
C THR A 116 -7.58 -2.77 2.30
N SER A 117 -7.06 -4.00 2.23
CA SER A 117 -7.87 -5.21 2.36
C SER A 117 -8.42 -5.35 3.78
N GLY A 118 -9.72 -5.34 3.90
CA GLY A 118 -10.46 -5.43 5.16
C GLY A 118 -11.96 -5.51 4.90
N TYR A 119 -12.31 -5.59 3.63
CA TYR A 119 -13.68 -5.77 3.12
C TYR A 119 -13.75 -7.10 2.37
N PRO A 120 -14.93 -7.74 2.29
CA PRO A 120 -15.09 -8.97 1.52
C PRO A 120 -14.54 -8.82 0.10
N SER A 121 -13.80 -9.82 -0.39
CA SER A 121 -13.15 -9.77 -1.71
C SER A 121 -13.94 -10.53 -2.76
N THR A 122 -13.75 -10.18 -4.03
CA THR A 122 -14.37 -10.81 -5.20
C THR A 122 -13.82 -12.19 -5.55
N LEU A 123 -12.87 -12.72 -4.79
CA LEU A 123 -12.35 -14.09 -5.01
C LEU A 123 -13.41 -15.18 -4.87
N ASP A 124 -14.57 -14.88 -4.28
CA ASP A 124 -15.76 -15.74 -4.23
C ASP A 124 -16.65 -15.63 -5.48
N GLY A 125 -16.25 -14.80 -6.47
CA GLY A 125 -17.04 -14.50 -7.67
C GLY A 125 -18.20 -13.52 -7.43
N GLY A 126 -18.37 -13.03 -6.20
CA GLY A 126 -19.40 -12.05 -5.83
C GLY A 126 -19.03 -10.61 -6.17
N LYS A 127 -20.00 -9.73 -6.07
CA LYS A 127 -19.81 -8.29 -6.20
C LYS A 127 -19.91 -7.63 -4.82
N HIS A 128 -18.79 -7.13 -4.33
CA HIS A 128 -18.69 -6.55 -3.01
C HIS A 128 -18.59 -5.03 -3.06
N TYR A 129 -18.92 -4.38 -1.94
CA TYR A 129 -18.97 -2.93 -1.81
C TYR A 129 -18.31 -2.49 -0.51
N ILE A 130 -17.60 -1.37 -0.56
CA ILE A 130 -17.29 -0.60 0.64
C ILE A 130 -18.49 0.29 0.94
N LYS A 131 -18.92 0.25 2.21
CA LYS A 131 -20.04 1.06 2.72
C LYS A 131 -19.60 1.78 3.97
N GLU A 132 -19.56 3.12 3.88
CA GLU A 132 -19.20 4.01 4.98
C GLU A 132 -20.19 5.20 5.01
N GLY A 133 -21.13 5.18 5.92
CA GLY A 133 -22.22 6.16 5.94
C GLY A 133 -23.02 6.16 4.64
N GLN A 134 -23.02 7.28 3.92
CA GLN A 134 -23.68 7.40 2.61
C GLN A 134 -22.80 6.89 1.46
N PHE A 135 -21.52 6.73 1.67
CA PHE A 135 -20.60 6.21 0.67
C PHE A 135 -20.89 4.72 0.40
N LYS A 136 -21.04 4.38 -0.87
CA LYS A 136 -21.19 2.98 -1.31
C LYS A 136 -20.68 2.83 -2.72
N LEU A 137 -19.51 2.20 -2.86
CA LEU A 137 -18.93 1.88 -4.17
C LEU A 137 -18.52 0.41 -4.26
N PRO A 138 -18.55 -0.18 -5.49
CA PRO A 138 -17.96 -1.50 -5.75
C PRO A 138 -16.49 -1.52 -5.30
N TRP A 139 -16.08 -2.63 -4.70
CA TRP A 139 -14.74 -2.83 -4.16
C TRP A 139 -14.02 -3.93 -4.91
N ASP A 140 -12.73 -3.68 -5.24
CA ASP A 140 -11.77 -4.66 -5.75
C ASP A 140 -12.31 -5.47 -6.94
N GLN A 141 -12.93 -4.75 -7.91
CA GLN A 141 -13.49 -5.39 -9.09
C GLN A 141 -12.38 -5.91 -10.00
N TYR A 142 -12.52 -7.15 -10.44
CA TYR A 142 -11.56 -7.75 -11.35
C TYR A 142 -11.66 -7.11 -12.74
N ASN A 143 -10.52 -6.64 -13.24
CA ASN A 143 -10.42 -6.10 -14.59
C ASN A 143 -9.88 -7.17 -15.54
N TYR A 144 -10.74 -7.67 -16.43
CA TYR A 144 -10.38 -8.66 -17.46
C TYR A 144 -9.88 -8.03 -18.76
N THR A 145 -9.65 -6.71 -18.80
CA THR A 145 -9.18 -6.01 -19.98
C THR A 145 -7.66 -5.85 -19.96
N VAL A 146 -7.09 -5.57 -21.14
CA VAL A 146 -5.66 -5.25 -21.29
C VAL A 146 -5.36 -3.84 -20.73
N THR A 147 -6.38 -2.97 -20.73
CA THR A 147 -6.25 -1.60 -20.22
C THR A 147 -6.15 -1.63 -18.69
N PRO A 148 -5.15 -0.99 -18.10
CA PRO A 148 -5.01 -0.90 -16.66
C PRO A 148 -6.25 -0.30 -15.98
N TRP A 149 -6.56 -0.78 -14.79
CA TRP A 149 -7.75 -0.35 -14.02
C TRP A 149 -7.82 1.17 -13.86
N ALA A 150 -6.72 1.82 -13.54
CA ALA A 150 -6.67 3.27 -13.32
C ALA A 150 -6.98 4.11 -14.58
N GLU A 151 -6.76 3.55 -15.78
CA GLU A 151 -7.00 4.23 -17.06
C GLU A 151 -8.44 4.07 -17.55
N LEU A 152 -9.22 3.16 -16.98
CA LEU A 152 -10.61 2.96 -17.33
C LEU A 152 -11.47 4.08 -16.72
N PRO A 153 -12.21 4.88 -17.52
CA PRO A 153 -12.97 6.03 -16.98
C PRO A 153 -14.01 5.63 -15.92
N GLN A 154 -14.66 4.48 -16.07
CA GLN A 154 -15.71 4.01 -15.16
C GLN A 154 -15.18 3.69 -13.75
N THR A 155 -13.88 3.45 -13.57
CA THR A 155 -13.29 3.07 -12.29
C THR A 155 -13.23 4.22 -11.28
N ILE A 156 -13.56 5.45 -11.70
CA ILE A 156 -13.84 6.55 -10.77
C ILE A 156 -15.01 6.23 -9.83
N ASN A 157 -15.90 5.33 -10.22
CA ASN A 157 -17.03 4.84 -9.44
C ASN A 157 -16.76 3.50 -8.78
N GLU A 158 -15.51 3.17 -8.57
CA GLU A 158 -15.04 1.96 -7.90
C GLU A 158 -14.00 2.31 -6.84
N VAL A 159 -13.79 1.41 -5.88
CA VAL A 159 -12.65 1.48 -4.97
C VAL A 159 -11.66 0.39 -5.38
N GLY A 160 -10.44 0.81 -5.72
CA GLY A 160 -9.37 -0.12 -6.06
C GLY A 160 -8.63 -0.65 -4.84
N SER A 161 -8.03 -1.81 -4.99
CA SER A 161 -7.12 -2.42 -4.01
C SER A 161 -5.66 -2.09 -4.33
N ILE A 162 -4.77 -2.53 -3.46
CA ILE A 162 -3.32 -2.48 -3.72
C ILE A 162 -2.94 -3.16 -5.04
N TYR A 163 -3.65 -4.21 -5.42
CA TYR A 163 -3.37 -4.99 -6.63
C TYR A 163 -3.83 -4.28 -7.90
N THR A 164 -4.89 -3.49 -7.83
CA THR A 164 -5.41 -2.74 -8.99
C THR A 164 -4.60 -1.50 -9.30
N CYS A 165 -3.93 -0.90 -8.30
CA CYS A 165 -3.12 0.31 -8.47
C CYS A 165 -1.61 0.04 -8.56
N GLN A 166 -1.16 -1.20 -8.39
CA GLN A 166 0.26 -1.52 -8.41
C GLN A 166 0.86 -1.24 -9.79
N GLY A 167 1.98 -0.49 -9.81
CA GLY A 167 2.64 -0.07 -11.05
C GLY A 167 2.13 1.26 -11.62
N PHE A 168 1.06 1.84 -11.08
CA PHE A 168 0.48 3.12 -11.51
C PHE A 168 0.75 4.25 -10.53
N ASP A 169 0.98 5.43 -11.09
CA ASP A 169 0.95 6.69 -10.38
C ASP A 169 -0.39 7.38 -10.67
N LEU A 170 -1.02 7.91 -9.65
CA LEU A 170 -2.29 8.61 -9.73
C LEU A 170 -2.08 10.10 -9.47
N ASN A 171 -2.80 10.96 -10.14
CA ASN A 171 -2.71 12.40 -9.89
C ASN A 171 -3.19 12.72 -8.47
N TYR A 172 -4.34 12.21 -8.08
CA TYR A 172 -4.85 12.27 -6.70
C TYR A 172 -5.35 10.90 -6.24
N THR A 173 -5.16 10.61 -4.96
CA THR A 173 -5.70 9.40 -4.32
C THR A 173 -6.60 9.73 -3.16
N GLY A 174 -7.77 9.09 -3.10
CA GLY A 174 -8.58 8.99 -1.89
C GLY A 174 -8.30 7.64 -1.24
N ILE A 175 -7.84 7.63 0.00
CA ILE A 175 -7.50 6.41 0.73
C ILE A 175 -8.53 6.17 1.83
N ILE A 176 -9.22 5.03 1.75
CA ILE A 176 -10.05 4.53 2.85
C ILE A 176 -9.20 3.57 3.66
N ILE A 177 -8.91 3.93 4.91
CA ILE A 177 -8.22 3.04 5.85
C ILE A 177 -9.20 1.97 6.29
N GLY A 178 -8.91 0.72 5.91
CA GLY A 178 -9.84 -0.38 6.14
C GLY A 178 -9.92 -0.84 7.60
N PRO A 179 -10.91 -1.69 7.92
CA PRO A 179 -11.21 -2.19 9.27
C PRO A 179 -10.07 -2.83 10.06
N PRO A 180 -9.00 -3.39 9.44
CA PRO A 180 -7.87 -3.94 10.19
C PRO A 180 -7.10 -2.93 11.03
N ILE A 181 -7.13 -1.64 10.67
CA ILE A 181 -6.33 -0.59 11.31
C ILE A 181 -7.24 0.30 12.13
N SER A 182 -6.93 0.49 13.41
CA SER A 182 -7.69 1.36 14.28
C SER A 182 -6.77 2.02 15.31
N GLN A 183 -7.21 3.16 15.85
CA GLN A 183 -6.53 3.82 16.95
C GLN A 183 -6.92 3.17 18.29
N ILE A 184 -5.93 2.96 19.15
CA ILE A 184 -6.21 2.57 20.55
C ILE A 184 -6.80 3.77 21.29
N PRO A 185 -8.03 3.66 21.83
CA PRO A 185 -8.71 4.78 22.46
C PRO A 185 -7.85 5.50 23.51
N GLY A 186 -7.82 6.82 23.48
CA GLY A 186 -7.07 7.66 24.42
C GLY A 186 -5.55 7.69 24.20
N THR A 187 -5.06 7.07 23.16
CA THR A 187 -3.61 7.06 22.82
C THR A 187 -3.37 7.54 21.40
N LYS A 188 -2.09 7.73 21.02
CA LYS A 188 -1.68 7.95 19.62
C LYS A 188 -1.31 6.65 18.90
N LYS A 189 -1.36 5.53 19.57
CA LYS A 189 -0.96 4.23 19.02
C LYS A 189 -2.07 3.62 18.17
N LEU A 190 -1.65 2.94 17.11
CA LEU A 190 -2.51 2.13 16.28
C LEU A 190 -2.48 0.67 16.76
N GLN A 191 -3.59 -0.01 16.56
CA GLN A 191 -3.64 -1.46 16.68
C GLN A 191 -4.05 -2.07 15.34
N ILE A 192 -3.47 -3.22 15.05
CA ILE A 192 -3.77 -4.01 13.86
C ILE A 192 -4.58 -5.23 14.29
N ASN A 193 -5.75 -5.39 13.69
CA ASN A 193 -6.60 -6.56 13.89
C ASN A 193 -6.50 -7.47 12.67
N LEU A 194 -5.72 -8.54 12.80
CA LEU A 194 -5.48 -9.51 11.73
C LEU A 194 -6.75 -10.23 11.29
N ASP A 195 -7.70 -10.48 12.21
CA ASP A 195 -8.96 -11.18 11.92
C ASP A 195 -9.86 -10.38 10.97
N LYS A 196 -9.63 -9.08 10.86
CA LYS A 196 -10.35 -8.20 9.95
C LYS A 196 -9.68 -8.05 8.58
N TYR A 197 -8.50 -8.64 8.38
CA TYR A 197 -7.82 -8.59 7.09
C TYR A 197 -8.31 -9.70 6.17
N THR A 198 -8.81 -9.35 5.00
CA THR A 198 -9.51 -10.29 4.11
C THR A 198 -8.64 -10.87 2.99
N ASP A 199 -7.42 -10.38 2.80
CA ASP A 199 -6.48 -10.92 1.81
C ASP A 199 -5.73 -12.14 2.37
N SER A 200 -6.33 -13.31 2.22
CA SER A 200 -5.71 -14.58 2.64
C SER A 200 -4.45 -14.95 1.85
N GLU A 201 -4.30 -14.41 0.62
CA GLU A 201 -3.11 -14.68 -0.20
C GLU A 201 -1.85 -14.01 0.36
N ALA A 202 -2.01 -12.84 1.01
CA ALA A 202 -0.91 -12.13 1.65
C ALA A 202 -0.27 -12.97 2.76
N PHE A 203 -1.08 -13.74 3.49
CA PHE A 203 -0.67 -14.50 4.68
C PHE A 203 -0.39 -15.98 4.41
N LYS A 204 -0.31 -16.39 3.13
CA LYS A 204 0.06 -17.78 2.82
C LYS A 204 1.39 -18.14 3.47
N LYS A 205 1.32 -19.19 4.31
CA LYS A 205 2.44 -19.66 5.14
C LYS A 205 3.67 -20.01 4.32
N ARG A 206 4.80 -19.82 4.96
CA ARG A 206 6.12 -20.29 4.54
C ARG A 206 6.60 -21.32 5.55
N ASP A 207 7.17 -22.41 5.06
CA ASP A 207 7.61 -23.54 5.90
C ASP A 207 8.79 -23.17 6.82
N ASP A 208 9.56 -22.14 6.47
CA ASP A 208 10.68 -21.64 7.25
C ASP A 208 10.30 -20.65 8.37
N LEU A 209 9.04 -20.26 8.45
CA LEU A 209 8.49 -19.39 9.51
C LEU A 209 7.69 -20.23 10.50
N THR A 210 8.27 -20.49 11.66
CA THR A 210 7.69 -21.39 12.68
C THR A 210 7.33 -20.69 13.98
N ASN A 211 7.88 -19.49 14.24
CA ASN A 211 7.61 -18.73 15.46
C ASN A 211 6.29 -17.95 15.31
N PRO A 212 5.25 -18.23 16.13
CA PRO A 212 3.96 -17.55 16.00
C PRO A 212 4.02 -16.03 16.25
N GLN A 213 4.91 -15.56 17.12
CA GLN A 213 5.06 -14.13 17.40
C GLN A 213 5.70 -13.40 16.21
N GLU A 214 6.70 -14.02 15.60
CA GLU A 214 7.33 -13.51 14.39
C GLU A 214 6.33 -13.46 13.22
N ILE A 215 5.56 -14.54 13.02
CA ILE A 215 4.52 -14.61 11.99
C ILE A 215 3.53 -13.47 12.17
N LYS A 216 3.01 -13.28 13.40
CA LYS A 216 2.07 -12.19 13.70
C LYS A 216 2.66 -10.82 13.37
N ALA A 217 3.89 -10.54 13.79
CA ALA A 217 4.56 -9.27 13.50
C ALA A 217 4.73 -9.03 12.00
N LEU A 218 5.04 -10.09 11.24
CA LEU A 218 5.14 -10.02 9.79
C LEU A 218 3.78 -9.77 9.11
N GLU A 219 2.72 -10.40 9.58
CA GLU A 219 1.36 -10.19 9.08
C GLU A 219 0.91 -8.73 9.32
N GLU A 220 1.12 -8.20 10.53
CA GLU A 220 0.89 -6.78 10.82
C GLU A 220 1.70 -5.87 9.90
N ARG A 221 2.96 -6.21 9.66
CA ARG A 221 3.84 -5.48 8.75
C ARG A 221 3.33 -5.49 7.30
N MET A 222 2.79 -6.63 6.79
CA MET A 222 2.20 -6.70 5.44
C MET A 222 1.02 -5.73 5.28
N ILE A 223 0.17 -5.64 6.30
CA ILE A 223 -0.96 -4.71 6.30
C ILE A 223 -0.44 -3.26 6.23
N MET A 224 0.53 -2.91 7.05
CA MET A 224 1.08 -1.55 7.07
C MET A 224 1.89 -1.22 5.82
N ASN A 225 2.59 -2.18 5.23
CA ASN A 225 3.25 -2.02 3.93
C ASN A 225 2.22 -1.73 2.82
N SER A 226 1.08 -2.41 2.82
CA SER A 226 0.03 -2.12 1.84
C SER A 226 -0.48 -0.68 1.97
N LEU A 227 -0.71 -0.21 3.19
CA LEU A 227 -1.10 1.17 3.44
C LEU A 227 -0.01 2.18 3.05
N ASN A 228 1.27 1.88 3.37
CA ASN A 228 2.41 2.70 2.97
C ASN A 228 2.47 2.89 1.44
N VAL A 229 2.26 1.81 0.70
CA VAL A 229 2.21 1.87 -0.77
C VAL A 229 1.04 2.74 -1.24
N LEU A 230 -0.15 2.60 -0.64
CA LEU A 230 -1.33 3.40 -1.01
C LEU A 230 -1.13 4.89 -0.71
N PHE A 231 -0.60 5.25 0.45
CA PHE A 231 -0.35 6.64 0.84
C PHE A 231 0.55 7.38 -0.15
N LYS A 232 1.44 6.66 -0.83
CA LYS A 232 2.44 7.21 -1.74
C LYS A 232 2.07 7.08 -3.23
N ARG A 233 0.79 6.84 -3.56
CA ARG A 233 0.33 6.73 -4.96
C ARG A 233 -0.05 8.04 -5.60
N GLY A 234 -0.45 9.04 -4.82
CA GLY A 234 -0.82 10.35 -5.33
C GLY A 234 0.39 11.20 -5.69
N VAL A 235 0.46 11.70 -6.91
CA VAL A 235 1.52 12.62 -7.35
C VAL A 235 1.32 14.01 -6.75
N TYR A 236 0.10 14.55 -6.85
CA TYR A 236 -0.23 15.92 -6.44
C TYR A 236 -1.05 15.99 -5.15
N GLY A 237 -1.66 14.89 -4.72
CA GLY A 237 -2.42 14.89 -3.48
C GLY A 237 -2.90 13.52 -3.01
N THR A 238 -3.05 13.43 -1.69
CA THR A 238 -3.62 12.26 -1.00
C THR A 238 -4.67 12.73 0.00
N TYR A 239 -5.87 12.19 -0.12
CA TYR A 239 -7.00 12.40 0.76
C TYR A 239 -7.22 11.12 1.56
N ILE A 240 -7.42 11.23 2.87
CA ILE A 240 -7.57 10.08 3.78
C ILE A 240 -8.92 10.15 4.49
N TYR A 241 -9.57 9.00 4.58
CA TYR A 241 -10.74 8.73 5.40
C TYR A 241 -10.51 7.50 6.27
#